data_ba747bd1dc0ef55951234b2df74625b4
#
_entry.id   ba747bd1dc0ef55951234b2df74625b4
#
_cell.length_a   1.000
_cell.length_b   1.000
_cell.length_c   1.000
_cell.angle_alpha   90.00
_cell.angle_beta   90.00
_cell.angle_gamma   90.00
#
_symmetry.space_group_name_H-M   'P 1'
#
loop_
_entity.id
_entity.type
_entity.pdbx_description
1 polymer ?
#
loop_
_entity_poly.entity_id
_entity_poly.type
_entity_poly.pdbx_seq_one_letter_code
_entity_poly.pdbx_strand_id
1 'polypeptide(L)'
;VIVFSVQNPPTAEAQIVNYKSESCGCCTMWQDHLIENAYTVEGVNVDRMDLKKDELGVPQNLRSCHTAVVEGYIVEGHVPAREIQRLLLEKPDAKGLAVPGMPINSPGMEVEGAPNDPYDVIVFYEDGRQEVYASYR
;
A
#
# COMPACT_ATOMS: atom_id res chain seq x y z
N VAL A 1 30.18 -22.05 15.57
CA VAL A 1 29.62 -21.69 15.38
C VAL A 1 28.78 -21.11 14.99
N ILE A 2 28.38 -20.95 14.76
CA ILE A 2 27.71 -20.40 14.45
C ILE A 2 26.82 -19.96 14.24
N VAL A 3 26.19 -19.63 14.20
CA VAL A 3 25.42 -19.12 14.02
C VAL A 3 24.57 -18.71 13.56
N PHE A 4 24.18 -18.54 13.36
CA PHE A 4 23.40 -18.02 12.94
C PHE A 4 22.52 -17.53 12.88
N SER A 5 22.27 -17.16 12.72
CA SER A 5 21.63 -16.60 12.62
C SER A 5 20.61 -16.43 12.25
N VAL A 6 20.20 -16.29 12.30
CA VAL A 6 19.24 -16.12 12.03
C VAL A 6 18.53 -15.60 11.53
N GLN A 7 18.23 -15.65 11.34
CA GLN A 7 17.68 -15.05 10.75
C GLN A 7 16.56 -14.34 10.74
N ASN A 8 16.43 -13.70 10.28
CA ASN A 8 15.48 -12.68 10.29
C ASN A 8 14.25 -13.04 9.59
N PRO A 9 13.09 -12.82 10.17
CA PRO A 9 11.87 -13.00 9.47
C PRO A 9 11.85 -12.03 8.33
N PRO A 10 11.59 -12.51 7.18
CA PRO A 10 11.72 -11.71 6.02
C PRO A 10 10.70 -10.60 5.99
N THR A 11 9.72 -10.65 5.29
CA THR A 11 8.88 -9.56 4.87
C THR A 11 8.05 -8.93 5.97
N ALA A 12 7.79 -9.64 7.06
CA ALA A 12 7.00 -9.08 8.16
C ALA A 12 7.70 -7.91 8.81
N GLU A 13 9.01 -7.78 8.57
CA GLU A 13 9.80 -6.69 9.15
C GLU A 13 10.02 -5.54 8.18
N ALA A 14 9.47 -5.61 6.97
CA ALA A 14 9.73 -4.60 5.96
C ALA A 14 9.24 -3.23 6.42
N GLN A 15 10.07 -2.23 6.21
CA GLN A 15 9.75 -0.85 6.54
C GLN A 15 8.90 -0.25 5.44
N ILE A 16 7.80 0.37 5.81
CA ILE A 16 6.92 1.07 4.89
C ILE A 16 6.97 2.55 5.23
N VAL A 17 7.23 3.38 4.22
CA VAL A 17 7.18 4.83 4.39
C VAL A 17 5.91 5.30 3.70
N ASN A 18 5.02 5.89 4.47
CA ASN A 18 3.72 6.32 3.95
C ASN A 18 3.65 7.83 3.87
N TYR A 19 3.57 8.36 2.66
CA TYR A 19 3.44 9.79 2.41
C TYR A 19 1.95 10.15 2.39
N LYS A 20 1.57 11.11 3.21
CA LYS A 20 0.17 11.46 3.36
C LYS A 20 0.01 12.93 3.72
N SER A 21 -1.19 13.44 3.53
CA SER A 21 -1.58 14.75 4.04
C SER A 21 -1.71 14.66 5.56
N GLU A 22 -1.36 15.74 6.25
CA GLU A 22 -1.42 15.80 7.71
C GLU A 22 -2.83 15.50 8.22
N SER A 23 -3.85 15.92 7.49
CA SER A 23 -5.24 15.81 7.94
C SER A 23 -5.93 14.54 7.49
N CYS A 24 -5.22 13.60 6.85
CA CYS A 24 -5.83 12.39 6.31
C CYS A 24 -5.99 11.32 7.39
N GLY A 25 -7.20 11.25 7.96
CA GLY A 25 -7.48 10.27 9.01
C GLY A 25 -7.48 8.83 8.50
N CYS A 26 -8.06 8.59 7.32
CA CYS A 26 -8.10 7.23 6.77
C CYS A 26 -6.71 6.73 6.40
N CYS A 27 -5.79 7.64 6.09
CA CYS A 27 -4.40 7.25 5.83
C CYS A 27 -3.76 6.69 7.10
N THR A 28 -4.05 7.30 8.24
CA THR A 28 -3.55 6.83 9.53
C THR A 28 -4.17 5.48 9.90
N MET A 29 -5.46 5.30 9.61
CA MET A 29 -6.13 4.04 9.90
C MET A 29 -5.58 2.92 9.03
N TRP A 30 -5.20 3.23 7.80
CA TRP A 30 -4.53 2.24 6.94
C TRP A 30 -3.17 1.85 7.53
N GLN A 31 -2.44 2.83 8.07
CA GLN A 31 -1.17 2.53 8.74
C GLN A 31 -1.38 1.58 9.91
N ASP A 32 -2.44 1.81 10.69
CA ASP A 32 -2.76 0.93 11.82
C ASP A 32 -3.02 -0.50 11.33
N HIS A 33 -3.71 -0.65 10.21
CA HIS A 33 -3.96 -1.95 9.61
C HIS A 33 -2.64 -2.67 9.32
N LEU A 34 -1.67 -1.96 8.76
CA LEU A 34 -0.37 -2.55 8.44
C LEU A 34 0.41 -2.91 9.69
N ILE A 35 0.35 -2.04 10.70
CA ILE A 35 1.04 -2.30 11.96
C ILE A 35 0.45 -3.54 12.64
N GLU A 36 -0.86 -3.71 12.58
CA GLU A 36 -1.51 -4.91 13.11
C GLU A 36 -1.10 -6.17 12.37
N ASN A 37 -0.60 -6.02 11.14
CA ASN A 37 -0.14 -7.13 10.34
C ASN A 37 1.39 -7.24 10.34
N ALA A 38 2.01 -6.70 11.39
CA ALA A 38 3.43 -6.87 11.69
C ALA A 38 4.37 -6.10 10.77
N TYR A 39 3.89 -5.04 10.10
CA TYR A 39 4.76 -4.15 9.36
C TYR A 39 5.18 -2.97 10.22
N THR A 40 6.35 -2.43 9.93
CA THR A 40 6.82 -1.18 10.51
C THR A 40 6.48 -0.06 9.55
N VAL A 41 5.79 0.96 10.03
CA VAL A 41 5.30 2.03 9.16
C VAL A 41 5.75 3.38 9.71
N GLU A 42 6.37 4.17 8.84
CA GLU A 42 6.72 5.56 9.15
C GLU A 42 5.81 6.46 8.30
N GLY A 43 5.04 7.31 8.96
CA GLY A 43 4.20 8.28 8.26
C GLY A 43 4.97 9.58 8.04
N VAL A 44 4.88 10.12 6.83
CA VAL A 44 5.53 11.38 6.49
C VAL A 44 4.47 12.32 5.93
N ASN A 45 4.27 13.44 6.62
CA ASN A 45 3.28 14.43 6.18
C ASN A 45 3.85 15.26 5.03
N VAL A 46 3.04 15.44 3.99
CA VAL A 46 3.44 16.14 2.78
C VAL A 46 2.37 17.18 2.44
N ASP A 47 2.80 18.40 2.16
CA ASP A 47 1.87 19.49 1.83
C ASP A 47 1.22 19.31 0.47
N ARG A 48 1.99 18.85 -0.52
CA ARG A 48 1.52 18.72 -1.89
C ARG A 48 1.62 17.27 -2.31
N MET A 49 0.60 16.49 -1.95
CA MET A 49 0.58 15.07 -2.31
C MET A 49 0.54 14.85 -3.82
N ASP A 50 -0.10 15.76 -4.56
CA ASP A 50 -0.14 15.63 -6.01
C ASP A 50 1.27 15.64 -6.61
N LEU A 51 2.14 16.50 -6.10
CA LEU A 51 3.53 16.55 -6.59
C LEU A 51 4.31 15.33 -6.15
N LYS A 52 4.05 14.85 -4.93
CA LYS A 52 4.73 13.65 -4.45
C LYS A 52 4.33 12.44 -5.29
N LYS A 53 3.07 12.33 -5.65
CA LYS A 53 2.61 11.24 -6.50
C LYS A 53 3.22 11.33 -7.89
N ASP A 54 3.36 12.56 -8.43
CA ASP A 54 4.05 12.75 -9.71
C ASP A 54 5.49 12.30 -9.62
N GLU A 55 6.18 12.70 -8.56
CA GLU A 55 7.59 12.34 -8.34
C GLU A 55 7.76 10.82 -8.29
N LEU A 56 6.86 10.13 -7.62
CA LEU A 56 6.93 8.69 -7.46
C LEU A 56 6.37 7.92 -8.64
N GLY A 57 5.76 8.63 -9.59
CA GLY A 57 5.28 8.00 -10.82
C GLY A 57 3.97 7.26 -10.69
N VAL A 58 3.07 7.71 -9.83
CA VAL A 58 1.76 7.09 -9.67
C VAL A 58 0.86 7.49 -10.83
N PRO A 59 0.31 6.54 -11.61
CA PRO A 59 -0.58 6.89 -12.71
C PRO A 59 -1.80 7.67 -12.22
N GLN A 60 -2.22 8.68 -12.99
CA GLN A 60 -3.33 9.53 -12.60
C GLN A 60 -4.60 8.75 -12.31
N ASN A 61 -4.89 7.74 -13.12
CA ASN A 61 -6.14 6.98 -12.98
C ASN A 61 -6.15 6.03 -11.78
N LEU A 62 -5.01 5.85 -11.11
CA LEU A 62 -4.93 4.94 -9.97
C LEU A 62 -4.80 5.66 -8.63
N ARG A 63 -4.85 6.98 -8.61
CA ARG A 63 -4.54 7.74 -7.40
C ARG A 63 -5.62 7.63 -6.35
N SER A 64 -5.16 7.57 -5.10
CA SER A 64 -6.00 7.56 -3.92
C SER A 64 -5.50 8.63 -2.97
N CYS A 65 -5.65 8.45 -1.65
CA CYS A 65 -5.36 9.50 -0.68
C CYS A 65 -3.91 9.53 -0.23
N HIS A 66 -3.20 8.40 -0.25
CA HIS A 66 -1.82 8.35 0.22
C HIS A 66 -0.99 7.46 -0.68
N THR A 67 0.33 7.59 -0.56
CA THR A 67 1.27 6.83 -1.38
C THR A 67 2.37 6.31 -0.48
N ALA A 68 2.58 5.02 -0.48
CA ALA A 68 3.61 4.39 0.34
C ALA A 68 4.69 3.77 -0.53
N VAL A 69 5.86 3.58 0.07
CA VAL A 69 6.98 2.93 -0.60
C VAL A 69 7.47 1.80 0.31
N VAL A 70 7.60 0.61 -0.24
CA VAL A 70 8.13 -0.54 0.48
C VAL A 70 9.03 -1.33 -0.45
N GLU A 71 10.30 -1.48 -0.07
CA GLU A 71 11.31 -2.21 -0.84
C GLU A 71 11.33 -1.79 -2.31
N GLY A 72 11.17 -0.49 -2.57
CA GLY A 72 11.20 0.04 -3.92
C GLY A 72 9.87 0.00 -4.65
N TYR A 73 8.88 -0.72 -4.12
CA TYR A 73 7.55 -0.75 -4.73
C TYR A 73 6.71 0.41 -4.22
N ILE A 74 5.86 0.92 -5.10
CA ILE A 74 4.87 1.95 -4.76
C ILE A 74 3.59 1.23 -4.34
N VAL A 75 2.99 1.68 -3.25
CA VAL A 75 1.69 1.15 -2.81
C VAL A 75 0.75 2.33 -2.65
N GLU A 76 -0.21 2.41 -3.54
CA GLU A 76 -1.12 3.56 -3.62
C GLU A 76 -2.48 3.19 -3.03
N GLY A 77 -2.91 3.95 -2.01
CA GLY A 77 -4.24 3.77 -1.44
C GLY A 77 -4.33 2.61 -0.46
N HIS A 78 -5.54 2.15 -0.24
CA HIS A 78 -5.87 1.22 0.84
C HIS A 78 -5.65 -0.24 0.44
N VAL A 79 -4.45 -0.56 0.02
CA VAL A 79 -4.06 -1.91 -0.37
C VAL A 79 -3.98 -2.79 0.88
N PRO A 80 -4.64 -3.96 0.89
CA PRO A 80 -4.57 -4.84 2.05
C PRO A 80 -3.17 -5.38 2.29
N ALA A 81 -2.84 -5.59 3.56
CA ALA A 81 -1.53 -6.12 3.95
C ALA A 81 -1.22 -7.44 3.26
N ARG A 82 -2.24 -8.26 3.04
CA ARG A 82 -2.09 -9.55 2.38
C ARG A 82 -1.50 -9.41 0.98
N GLU A 83 -1.92 -8.39 0.25
CA GLU A 83 -1.42 -8.19 -1.11
C GLU A 83 -0.01 -7.61 -1.10
N ILE A 84 0.30 -6.78 -0.10
CA ILE A 84 1.66 -6.29 0.06
C ILE A 84 2.60 -7.46 0.37
N GLN A 85 2.17 -8.37 1.24
CA GLN A 85 2.95 -9.55 1.57
C GLN A 85 3.20 -10.40 0.31
N ARG A 86 2.16 -10.60 -0.48
CA ARG A 86 2.28 -11.35 -1.73
C ARG A 86 3.27 -10.68 -2.68
N LEU A 87 3.20 -9.36 -2.79
CA LEU A 87 4.10 -8.59 -3.64
C LEU A 87 5.55 -8.79 -3.23
N LEU A 88 5.82 -8.74 -1.93
CA LEU A 88 7.18 -8.87 -1.43
C LEU A 88 7.70 -10.28 -1.54
N LEU A 89 6.82 -11.28 -1.56
CA LEU A 89 7.22 -12.67 -1.76
C LEU A 89 7.46 -12.97 -3.23
N GLU A 90 6.59 -12.50 -4.11
CA GLU A 90 6.68 -12.78 -5.54
C GLU A 90 7.72 -11.93 -6.24
N LYS A 91 7.90 -10.71 -5.77
CA LYS A 91 8.85 -9.74 -6.33
C LYS A 91 8.73 -9.61 -7.84
N PRO A 92 7.52 -9.31 -8.35
CA PRO A 92 7.35 -9.13 -9.79
C PRO A 92 8.11 -7.90 -10.26
N ASP A 93 8.38 -7.84 -11.56
CA ASP A 93 9.02 -6.69 -12.17
C ASP A 93 7.99 -5.62 -12.45
N ALA A 94 7.37 -5.13 -11.39
CA ALA A 94 6.29 -4.16 -11.44
C ALA A 94 6.72 -2.89 -10.70
N LYS A 95 6.00 -1.81 -10.94
CA LYS A 95 6.24 -0.56 -10.22
C LYS A 95 5.55 -0.57 -8.88
N GLY A 96 4.35 -1.13 -8.79
CA GLY A 96 3.64 -1.19 -7.53
C GLY A 96 2.22 -1.68 -7.63
N LEU A 97 1.49 -1.48 -6.54
CA LEU A 97 0.09 -1.85 -6.40
C LEU A 97 -0.74 -0.63 -6.09
N ALA A 98 -2.02 -0.66 -6.49
CA ALA A 98 -2.93 0.44 -6.20
C ALA A 98 -4.34 -0.07 -5.94
N VAL A 99 -5.03 0.58 -5.00
CA VAL A 99 -6.48 0.51 -4.85
C VAL A 99 -6.97 1.94 -5.09
N PRO A 100 -7.44 2.24 -6.30
CA PRO A 100 -7.87 3.62 -6.60
C PRO A 100 -9.13 3.99 -5.81
N GLY A 101 -9.25 5.26 -5.49
CA GLY A 101 -10.38 5.73 -4.71
C GLY A 101 -10.27 5.29 -3.25
N MET A 102 -11.42 5.16 -2.61
CA MET A 102 -11.51 4.76 -1.21
C MET A 102 -12.72 3.86 -1.00
N PRO A 103 -12.63 2.59 -1.44
CA PRO A 103 -13.77 1.68 -1.32
C PRO A 103 -14.19 1.46 0.13
N ILE A 104 -15.48 1.47 0.38
CA ILE A 104 -16.01 1.24 1.72
C ILE A 104 -15.62 -0.16 2.18
N ASN A 105 -15.11 -0.23 3.39
CA ASN A 105 -14.63 -1.45 4.06
C ASN A 105 -13.36 -2.04 3.48
N SER A 106 -12.65 -1.30 2.60
CA SER A 106 -11.24 -1.61 2.39
C SER A 106 -10.46 -1.23 3.65
N PRO A 107 -9.24 -1.76 3.84
CA PRO A 107 -8.49 -1.49 5.07
C PRO A 107 -8.28 0.00 5.31
N GLY A 108 -8.70 0.49 6.47
CA GLY A 108 -8.65 1.89 6.81
C GLY A 108 -9.91 2.67 6.44
N MET A 109 -10.86 2.04 5.73
CA MET A 109 -12.12 2.65 5.34
C MET A 109 -13.31 1.85 5.86
N GLU A 110 -13.13 1.19 7.00
CA GLU A 110 -14.19 0.38 7.59
C GLU A 110 -15.32 1.27 8.08
N VAL A 111 -16.55 0.90 7.70
CA VAL A 111 -17.76 1.59 8.13
C VAL A 111 -18.70 0.53 8.65
N GLU A 112 -18.95 0.55 9.97
CA GLU A 112 -19.79 -0.45 10.60
C GLU A 112 -21.21 -0.36 10.06
N GLY A 113 -21.78 -1.51 9.67
CA GLY A 113 -23.14 -1.56 9.16
C GLY A 113 -23.29 -1.27 7.68
N ALA A 114 -22.23 -0.82 7.02
CA ALA A 114 -22.29 -0.51 5.59
C ALA A 114 -21.92 -1.74 4.77
N PRO A 115 -22.53 -1.93 3.58
CA PRO A 115 -22.11 -3.01 2.70
C PRO A 115 -20.73 -2.72 2.15
N ASN A 116 -20.00 -3.80 1.82
CA ASN A 116 -18.66 -3.67 1.24
C ASN A 116 -18.77 -3.18 -0.20
N ASP A 117 -17.92 -2.23 -0.58
CA ASP A 117 -17.73 -1.89 -1.98
C ASP A 117 -16.79 -2.93 -2.58
N PRO A 118 -17.14 -3.53 -3.71
CA PRO A 118 -16.19 -4.39 -4.41
C PRO A 118 -15.07 -3.53 -4.97
N TYR A 119 -13.84 -4.08 -4.95
CA TYR A 119 -12.71 -3.36 -5.52
C TYR A 119 -11.64 -4.32 -5.98
N ASP A 120 -10.79 -3.83 -6.87
CA ASP A 120 -9.65 -4.58 -7.36
C ASP A 120 -8.37 -3.94 -6.85
N VAL A 121 -7.38 -4.79 -6.56
CA VAL A 121 -6.01 -4.33 -6.36
C VAL A 121 -5.33 -4.43 -7.72
N ILE A 122 -4.79 -3.33 -8.20
CA ILE A 122 -4.20 -3.23 -9.52
C ILE A 122 -2.69 -3.27 -9.39
N VAL A 123 -2.03 -4.13 -10.18
CA VAL A 123 -0.58 -4.08 -10.32
C VAL A 123 -0.27 -3.22 -11.54
N PHE A 124 0.66 -2.27 -11.39
CA PHE A 124 1.00 -1.38 -12.50
C PHE A 124 2.50 -1.40 -12.75
N TYR A 125 2.87 -1.15 -14.00
CA TYR A 125 4.22 -1.35 -14.50
C TYR A 125 4.78 -0.06 -15.06
N GLU A 126 6.11 -0.02 -15.21
CA GLU A 126 6.79 1.17 -15.75
C GLU A 126 6.36 1.50 -17.17
N ASP A 127 5.99 0.49 -17.94
CA ASP A 127 5.59 0.68 -19.34
C ASP A 127 4.14 1.13 -19.48
N GLY A 128 3.42 1.32 -18.38
CA GLY A 128 2.04 1.76 -18.41
C GLY A 128 1.00 0.66 -18.33
N ARG A 129 1.41 -0.60 -18.38
CA ARG A 129 0.45 -1.70 -18.24
C ARG A 129 -0.16 -1.70 -16.85
N GLN A 130 -1.43 -2.06 -16.76
CA GLN A 130 -2.16 -2.18 -15.51
C GLN A 130 -2.98 -3.47 -15.58
N GLU A 131 -2.90 -4.28 -14.54
CA GLU A 131 -3.58 -5.57 -14.50
C GLU A 131 -4.21 -5.78 -13.13
N VAL A 132 -5.27 -6.59 -13.07
CA VAL A 132 -5.87 -6.94 -11.80
C VAL A 132 -4.96 -7.94 -11.09
N TYR A 133 -4.56 -7.58 -9.87
CA TYR A 133 -3.69 -8.42 -9.04
C TYR A 133 -4.52 -9.26 -8.07
N ALA A 134 -5.60 -8.68 -7.54
CA ALA A 134 -6.51 -9.36 -6.64
C ALA A 134 -7.86 -8.65 -6.69
N SER A 135 -8.92 -9.39 -6.38
CA SER A 135 -10.26 -8.83 -6.38
C SER A 135 -10.94 -9.12 -5.04
N TYR A 136 -11.61 -8.11 -4.53
CA TYR A 136 -12.37 -8.21 -3.28
C TYR A 136 -13.84 -7.92 -3.60
N ARG A 137 -14.75 -8.87 -3.24
CA ARG A 137 -16.18 -8.74 -3.55
C ARG A 137 -17.05 -8.73 -2.30
#